data_22fd8397e8763b673bb847e98aa7a09f
#
_entry.id   22fd8397e8763b673bb847e98aa7a09f
#
_cell.length_a   1.000
_cell.length_b   1.000
_cell.length_c   1.000
_cell.angle_alpha   90.00
_cell.angle_beta   90.00
_cell.angle_gamma   90.00
#
_symmetry.space_group_name_H-M   'P 1'
#
loop_
_entity.id
_entity.type
_entity.pdbx_description
1 polymer ?
#
loop_
_entity_poly.entity_id
_entity_poly.type
_entity_poly.pdbx_seq_one_letter_code
_entity_poly.pdbx_strand_id
1 'polypeptide(L)'
;MKNADLARMFEEIAAVMEIIGESSFRILSYHRAARAMEELPQQIEEVARDGKLMDIPGIGKSIAAKIDEYLQTGQMNAHKEMLARIPPSLAELLMLPGMGPKTAQR
;
A
#
# COMPACT_ATOMS: atom_id res chain seq x y z
N MET A 1 1.16 -14.29 2.08
CA MET A 1 0.95 -14.12 0.63
C MET A 1 1.26 -12.68 0.24
N LYS A 2 2.02 -12.48 -0.82
CA LYS A 2 2.48 -11.12 -1.17
C LYS A 2 1.36 -10.19 -1.59
N ASN A 3 0.29 -10.70 -2.17
CA ASN A 3 -0.88 -9.88 -2.47
C ASN A 3 -1.42 -9.22 -1.21
N ALA A 4 -1.58 -9.99 -0.13
CA ALA A 4 -2.07 -9.47 1.14
C ALA A 4 -1.08 -8.49 1.77
N ASP A 5 0.21 -8.79 1.68
CA ASP A 5 1.24 -7.88 2.21
C ASP A 5 1.22 -6.53 1.49
N LEU A 6 1.10 -6.55 0.17
CA LEU A 6 1.02 -5.32 -0.62
C LEU A 6 -0.25 -4.54 -0.31
N ALA A 7 -1.39 -5.24 -0.18
CA ALA A 7 -2.64 -4.59 0.17
C ALA A 7 -2.50 -3.86 1.51
N ARG A 8 -1.92 -4.52 2.51
CA ARG A 8 -1.68 -3.93 3.82
C ARG A 8 -0.76 -2.71 3.72
N MET A 9 0.34 -2.82 2.97
CA MET A 9 1.28 -1.72 2.83
C MET A 9 0.64 -0.50 2.17
N PHE A 10 -0.16 -0.69 1.14
CA PHE A 10 -0.86 0.41 0.49
C PHE A 10 -1.89 1.06 1.41
N GLU A 11 -2.59 0.27 2.21
CA GLU A 11 -3.52 0.82 3.20
C GLU A 11 -2.78 1.62 4.28
N GLU A 12 -1.62 1.15 4.71
CA GLU A 12 -0.82 1.88 5.69
C GLU A 12 -0.33 3.21 5.13
N ILE A 13 0.08 3.24 3.86
CA ILE A 13 0.47 4.48 3.19
C ILE A 13 -0.73 5.45 3.16
N ALA A 14 -1.90 4.96 2.76
CA ALA A 14 -3.11 5.78 2.72
C ALA A 14 -3.46 6.33 4.10
N ALA A 15 -3.32 5.51 5.13
CA ALA A 15 -3.60 5.92 6.51
C ALA A 15 -2.69 7.06 6.95
N VAL A 16 -1.39 6.96 6.67
CA VAL A 16 -0.46 8.04 7.01
C VAL A 16 -0.80 9.30 6.22
N MET A 17 -1.12 9.15 4.94
CA MET A 17 -1.51 10.30 4.11
C MET A 17 -2.72 11.03 4.68
N GLU A 18 -3.71 10.31 5.21
CA GLU A 18 -4.86 10.93 5.86
C GLU A 18 -4.42 11.71 7.11
N ILE A 19 -3.53 11.12 7.91
CA ILE A 19 -3.06 11.75 9.15
C ILE A 19 -2.30 13.04 8.86
N ILE A 20 -1.44 13.05 7.83
CA ILE A 20 -0.63 14.22 7.51
C ILE A 20 -1.33 15.23 6.58
N GLY A 21 -2.56 14.94 6.16
CA GLY A 21 -3.35 15.88 5.37
C GLY A 21 -3.00 15.91 3.89
N GLU A 22 -2.57 14.78 3.32
CA GLU A 22 -2.30 14.66 1.89
C GLU A 22 -3.59 14.82 1.06
N SER A 23 -3.44 15.03 -0.25
CA SER A 23 -4.58 15.23 -1.11
C SER A 23 -5.47 13.99 -1.17
N SER A 24 -6.79 14.23 -1.27
CA SER A 24 -7.78 13.14 -1.39
C SER A 24 -7.49 12.25 -2.60
N PHE A 25 -7.00 12.85 -3.67
CA PHE A 25 -6.69 12.13 -4.90
C PHE A 25 -5.61 11.07 -4.67
N ARG A 26 -4.54 11.43 -3.96
CA ARG A 26 -3.46 10.48 -3.65
C ARG A 26 -3.93 9.40 -2.70
N ILE A 27 -4.68 9.79 -1.67
CA ILE A 27 -5.22 8.83 -0.70
C ILE A 27 -6.08 7.80 -1.42
N LEU A 28 -6.98 8.26 -2.30
CA LEU A 28 -7.84 7.36 -3.07
C LEU A 28 -7.05 6.41 -3.95
N SER A 29 -5.96 6.89 -4.57
CA SER A 29 -5.11 6.05 -5.42
C SER A 29 -4.55 4.85 -4.64
N TYR A 30 -4.11 5.07 -3.39
CA TYR A 30 -3.56 4.00 -2.57
C TYR A 30 -4.64 3.06 -2.05
N HIS A 31 -5.84 3.58 -1.73
CA HIS A 31 -6.97 2.70 -1.37
C HIS A 31 -7.36 1.79 -2.54
N ARG A 32 -7.37 2.35 -3.76
CA ARG A 32 -7.68 1.57 -4.96
C ARG A 32 -6.63 0.50 -5.21
N ALA A 33 -5.35 0.84 -5.02
CA ALA A 33 -4.27 -0.13 -5.18
C ALA A 33 -4.39 -1.26 -4.17
N ALA A 34 -4.71 -0.94 -2.91
CA ALA A 34 -4.90 -1.94 -1.87
C ALA A 34 -6.04 -2.88 -2.22
N ARG A 35 -7.17 -2.33 -2.67
CA ARG A 35 -8.32 -3.13 -3.06
C ARG A 35 -7.98 -4.03 -4.26
N ALA A 36 -7.23 -3.50 -5.23
CA ALA A 36 -6.81 -4.29 -6.39
C ALA A 36 -6.02 -5.51 -5.95
N MET A 37 -5.13 -5.35 -4.97
CA MET A 37 -4.35 -6.48 -4.44
C MET A 37 -5.23 -7.50 -3.72
N GLU A 38 -6.22 -7.04 -2.96
CA GLU A 38 -7.13 -7.92 -2.24
C GLU A 38 -8.02 -8.73 -3.19
N GLU A 39 -8.42 -8.14 -4.30
CA GLU A 39 -9.36 -8.75 -5.23
C GLU A 39 -8.69 -9.55 -6.34
N LEU A 40 -7.36 -9.46 -6.47
CA LEU A 40 -6.63 -10.14 -7.53
C LEU A 40 -6.65 -11.65 -7.31
N PRO A 41 -7.17 -12.43 -8.26
CA PRO A 41 -7.20 -13.89 -8.12
C PRO A 41 -5.86 -14.56 -8.34
N GLN A 42 -4.95 -13.94 -9.13
CA GLN A 42 -3.61 -14.47 -9.36
C GLN A 42 -2.64 -14.00 -8.31
N GLN A 43 -1.53 -14.68 -8.17
CA GLN A 43 -0.43 -14.19 -7.35
C GLN A 43 0.25 -13.03 -8.07
N ILE A 44 0.53 -11.97 -7.33
CA ILE A 44 1.12 -10.76 -7.90
C ILE A 44 2.47 -11.03 -8.58
N GLU A 45 3.22 -12.00 -8.08
CA GLU A 45 4.52 -12.37 -8.67
C GLU A 45 4.34 -12.85 -10.11
N GLU A 46 3.28 -13.60 -10.39
CA GLU A 46 2.99 -14.10 -11.74
C GLU A 46 2.63 -12.95 -12.68
N VAL A 47 1.80 -12.02 -12.21
CA VAL A 47 1.38 -10.88 -13.02
C VAL A 47 2.59 -10.00 -13.35
N ALA A 48 3.48 -9.79 -12.37
CA ALA A 48 4.69 -9.00 -12.56
C ALA A 48 5.64 -9.67 -13.54
N ARG A 49 5.80 -11.00 -13.44
CA ARG A 49 6.66 -11.76 -14.35
C ARG A 49 6.19 -11.64 -15.80
N ASP A 50 4.90 -11.60 -16.00
CA ASP A 50 4.31 -11.47 -17.33
C ASP A 50 4.29 -10.03 -17.83
N GLY A 51 4.78 -9.07 -17.06
CA GLY A 51 4.80 -7.66 -17.44
C GLY A 51 3.43 -7.02 -17.51
N LYS A 52 2.47 -7.51 -16.71
CA LYS A 52 1.07 -7.10 -16.82
C LYS A 52 0.55 -6.35 -15.58
N LEU A 53 1.44 -5.78 -14.78
CA LEU A 53 1.01 -5.06 -13.57
C LEU A 53 0.04 -3.92 -13.90
N MET A 54 0.32 -3.16 -14.94
CA MET A 54 -0.52 -2.02 -15.30
C MET A 54 -1.84 -2.41 -15.94
N ASP A 55 -2.02 -3.69 -16.28
CA ASP A 55 -3.31 -4.20 -16.76
C ASP A 55 -4.30 -4.41 -15.60
N ILE A 56 -3.81 -4.42 -14.36
CA ILE A 56 -4.69 -4.55 -13.19
C ILE A 56 -5.43 -3.24 -12.99
N PRO A 57 -6.79 -3.26 -12.96
CA PRO A 57 -7.55 -2.04 -12.70
C PRO A 57 -7.14 -1.42 -11.35
N GLY A 58 -6.85 -0.14 -11.35
CA GLY A 58 -6.43 0.58 -10.16
C GLY A 58 -4.91 0.66 -9.97
N ILE A 59 -4.13 0.02 -10.84
CA ILE A 59 -2.68 0.02 -10.76
C ILE A 59 -2.11 0.85 -11.91
N GLY A 60 -1.63 2.05 -11.61
CA GLY A 60 -0.95 2.89 -12.58
C GLY A 60 0.56 2.67 -12.54
N LYS A 61 1.28 3.47 -13.34
CA LYS A 61 2.73 3.34 -13.49
C LYS A 61 3.48 3.48 -12.16
N SER A 62 3.11 4.46 -11.36
CA SER A 62 3.76 4.72 -10.07
C SER A 62 3.58 3.57 -9.10
N ILE A 63 2.36 3.06 -8.99
CA ILE A 63 2.05 1.93 -8.10
C ILE A 63 2.73 0.66 -8.60
N ALA A 64 2.73 0.43 -9.92
CA ALA A 64 3.40 -0.73 -10.50
C ALA A 64 4.89 -0.74 -10.16
N ALA A 65 5.55 0.42 -10.21
CA ALA A 65 6.96 0.52 -9.84
C ALA A 65 7.20 0.14 -8.38
N LYS A 66 6.30 0.52 -7.50
CA LYS A 66 6.39 0.18 -6.07
C LYS A 66 6.19 -1.32 -5.84
N ILE A 67 5.29 -1.94 -6.59
CA ILE A 67 5.09 -3.39 -6.53
C ILE A 67 6.35 -4.11 -6.97
N ASP A 68 6.94 -3.69 -8.09
CA ASP A 68 8.18 -4.28 -8.59
C ASP A 68 9.31 -4.17 -7.57
N GLU A 69 9.46 -3.01 -6.97
CA GLU A 69 10.48 -2.80 -5.94
C GLU A 69 10.30 -3.79 -4.80
N TYR A 70 9.09 -3.93 -4.29
CA TYR A 70 8.80 -4.83 -3.19
C TYR A 70 9.10 -6.29 -3.57
N LEU A 71 8.72 -6.69 -4.79
CA LEU A 71 8.95 -8.06 -5.22
C LEU A 71 10.44 -8.38 -5.42
N GLN A 72 11.24 -7.39 -5.79
CA GLN A 72 12.67 -7.58 -6.00
C GLN A 72 13.49 -7.47 -4.73
N THR A 73 13.10 -6.58 -3.81
CA THR A 73 13.93 -6.25 -2.64
C THR A 73 13.32 -6.66 -1.31
N GLY A 74 12.03 -6.98 -1.27
CA GLY A 74 11.31 -7.24 -0.03
C GLY A 74 10.92 -5.97 0.71
N GLN A 75 11.17 -4.80 0.15
CA GLN A 75 10.92 -3.51 0.78
C GLN A 75 10.28 -2.55 -0.22
N MET A 76 9.57 -1.56 0.32
CA MET A 76 8.98 -0.49 -0.48
C MET A 76 9.38 0.83 0.17
N ASN A 77 10.23 1.61 -0.51
CA ASN A 77 10.74 2.87 0.05
C ASN A 77 9.62 3.87 0.36
N ALA A 78 8.60 3.94 -0.49
CA ALA A 78 7.48 4.83 -0.25
C ALA A 78 6.78 4.51 1.07
N HIS A 79 6.64 3.23 1.40
CA HIS A 79 6.05 2.78 2.65
C HIS A 79 6.91 3.21 3.85
N LYS A 80 8.22 2.95 3.77
CA LYS A 80 9.15 3.34 4.82
C LYS A 80 9.16 4.85 5.06
N GLU A 81 9.22 5.62 3.99
CA GLU A 81 9.26 7.08 4.07
C GLU A 81 7.98 7.64 4.66
N MET A 82 6.83 7.09 4.29
CA MET A 82 5.56 7.53 4.85
C MET A 82 5.48 7.25 6.35
N LEU A 83 5.82 6.03 6.76
CA LEU A 83 5.77 5.69 8.18
C LEU A 83 6.73 6.54 9.01
N ALA A 84 7.84 6.97 8.42
CA ALA A 84 8.80 7.84 9.10
C ALA A 84 8.28 9.27 9.33
N ARG A 85 7.18 9.65 8.67
CA ARG A 85 6.60 11.00 8.79
C ARG A 85 5.65 11.16 9.98
N ILE A 86 5.37 10.08 10.70
CA ILE A 86 4.52 10.11 11.89
C ILE A 86 5.33 9.56 13.07
N PRO A 87 4.89 9.83 14.32
CA PRO A 87 5.61 9.32 15.49
C PRO A 87 5.68 7.79 15.48
N PRO A 88 6.79 7.20 15.97
CA PRO A 88 6.94 5.73 15.97
C PRO A 88 5.80 5.00 16.68
N SER A 89 5.27 5.55 17.76
CA SER A 89 4.16 4.93 18.48
C SER A 89 2.92 4.82 17.61
N LEU A 90 2.63 5.85 16.82
CA LEU A 90 1.49 5.84 15.91
C LEU A 90 1.73 4.89 14.73
N ALA A 91 2.96 4.85 14.22
CA ALA A 91 3.32 3.93 13.15
C ALA A 91 3.12 2.49 13.60
N GLU A 92 3.55 2.14 14.81
CA GLU A 92 3.34 0.80 15.38
C GLU A 92 1.86 0.48 15.48
N LEU A 93 1.05 1.44 15.93
CA LEU A 93 -0.39 1.24 16.05
C LEU A 93 -1.04 0.90 14.72
N LEU A 94 -0.64 1.60 13.65
CA LEU A 94 -1.18 1.37 12.31
C LEU A 94 -0.80 0.00 11.75
N MET A 95 0.32 -0.55 12.19
CA MET A 95 0.81 -1.85 11.71
C MET A 95 0.19 -3.03 12.46
N LEU A 96 -0.60 -2.78 13.50
CA LEU A 96 -1.28 -3.85 14.23
C LEU A 96 -2.51 -4.31 13.44
N PRO A 97 -2.79 -5.63 13.42
CA PRO A 97 -3.97 -6.14 12.73
C PRO A 97 -5.25 -5.50 13.25
N GLY A 98 -6.12 -5.07 12.34
CA GLY A 98 -7.39 -4.47 12.68
C GLY A 98 -7.31 -3.01 13.14
N MET A 99 -6.13 -2.41 13.18
CA MET A 99 -5.95 -1.02 13.58
C MET A 99 -5.72 -0.17 12.34
N GLY A 100 -6.66 0.70 12.05
CA GLY A 100 -6.56 1.65 10.95
C GLY A 100 -6.83 3.06 11.44
N PRO A 101 -6.82 4.05 10.54
CA PRO A 101 -7.03 5.44 10.93
C PRO A 101 -8.31 5.69 11.72
N LYS A 102 -9.40 5.05 11.34
CA LYS A 102 -10.68 5.20 12.03
C LYS A 102 -10.62 4.68 13.46
N THR A 103 -9.90 3.58 13.67
CA THR A 103 -9.74 3.00 15.00
C THR A 103 -8.79 3.86 15.84
N ALA A 104 -7.70 4.32 15.24
CA ALA A 104 -6.70 5.14 15.93
C ALA A 104 -7.22 6.51 16.34
N GLN A 105 -8.26 7.00 15.69
CA GLN A 105 -8.84 8.32 15.98
C GLN A 105 -9.89 8.31 17.08
N ARG A 106 -10.19 7.17 17.61
CA ARG A 106 -11.12 7.10 18.74
C ARG A 106 -10.47 7.65 20.03
#